data_3569f1aeae09af081bb0c78a6b134686
#
_entry.id   3569f1aeae09af081bb0c78a6b134686
#
_cell.length_a   1.000
_cell.length_b   1.000
_cell.length_c   1.000
_cell.angle_alpha   90.00
_cell.angle_beta   90.00
_cell.angle_gamma   90.00
#
_symmetry.space_group_name_H-M   'P 1'
#
loop_
_entity.id
_entity.type
_entity.pdbx_description
1 polymer ?
#
loop_
_entity_poly.entity_id
_entity_poly.type
_entity_poly.pdbx_seq_one_letter_code
_entity_poly.pdbx_strand_id
1 'polypeptide(L)'
;LKEIPKTDVFLLTHNHYDHQDMSTIRGFPYKDAKVLVPLKLGKYFKKYKDVNEMDWYDEIQINNDLKITLLPAVHWSKRSLTDTNKTLWGNFLIEYKNKKIFFACDTGYGNIYKDLGEKYGPIDLSMINIGAYDFRPMFDKSIYHTTPEEALNIAQDLKSKKVLGTHWGTFVLSLEPIMEPPARFKDNAENYGFKREDAITFKIGEIRSLKEMF
;
A
#
# COMPACT_ATOMS: atom_id res chain seq x y z
N LEU A 1 13.09 14.41 -5.42
CA LEU A 1 11.81 15.16 -5.46
C LEU A 1 11.67 16.05 -6.72
N LYS A 2 12.78 16.48 -7.34
CA LYS A 2 12.74 17.36 -8.54
C LYS A 2 12.18 16.67 -9.80
N GLU A 3 12.17 15.35 -9.81
CA GLU A 3 11.74 14.51 -10.96
C GLU A 3 10.29 14.01 -10.81
N ILE A 4 9.64 14.33 -9.67
CA ILE A 4 8.25 13.93 -9.45
C ILE A 4 7.35 14.78 -10.37
N PRO A 5 6.49 14.15 -11.19
CA PRO A 5 5.55 14.88 -12.02
C PRO A 5 4.53 15.65 -11.16
N LYS A 6 3.81 16.59 -11.78
CA LYS A 6 2.72 17.28 -11.08
C LYS A 6 1.77 16.24 -10.46
N THR A 7 1.52 16.41 -9.17
CA THR A 7 0.74 15.48 -8.37
C THR A 7 -0.52 16.19 -7.85
N ASP A 8 -1.67 15.62 -8.12
CA ASP A 8 -2.96 16.17 -7.72
C ASP A 8 -3.42 15.62 -6.35
N VAL A 9 -3.02 14.39 -6.00
CA VAL A 9 -3.38 13.74 -4.74
C VAL A 9 -2.14 13.14 -4.07
N PHE A 10 -2.00 13.36 -2.77
CA PHE A 10 -0.98 12.77 -1.91
C PHE A 10 -1.65 11.81 -0.93
N LEU A 11 -1.28 10.54 -0.95
CA LEU A 11 -1.78 9.51 -0.03
C LEU A 11 -0.67 9.11 0.96
N LEU A 12 -1.03 8.96 2.23
CA LEU A 12 -0.15 8.38 3.25
C LEU A 12 -0.91 7.28 3.99
N THR A 13 -0.38 6.07 4.03
CA THR A 13 -1.04 4.90 4.63
C THR A 13 -0.94 4.84 6.14
N HIS A 14 0.21 5.20 6.71
CA HIS A 14 0.49 5.19 8.14
C HIS A 14 1.77 5.98 8.49
N ASN A 15 2.16 5.99 9.78
CA ASN A 15 3.19 6.89 10.29
C ASN A 15 4.55 6.25 10.58
N HIS A 16 4.83 5.02 10.17
CA HIS A 16 6.17 4.45 10.33
C HIS A 16 7.21 5.27 9.57
N TYR A 17 8.49 5.17 9.99
CA TYR A 17 9.55 6.07 9.51
C TYR A 17 9.86 5.89 8.03
N ASP A 18 9.76 4.68 7.50
CA ASP A 18 9.98 4.31 6.11
C ASP A 18 8.82 4.71 5.17
N HIS A 19 7.64 5.05 5.73
CA HIS A 19 6.47 5.54 4.98
C HIS A 19 6.25 7.03 5.16
N GLN A 20 6.20 7.52 6.39
CA GLN A 20 6.07 8.94 6.68
C GLN A 20 7.43 9.62 6.76
N ASP A 21 8.10 9.81 5.62
CA ASP A 21 9.33 10.61 5.58
C ASP A 21 9.01 12.11 5.66
N MET A 22 9.44 12.72 6.77
CA MET A 22 9.20 14.14 7.02
C MET A 22 10.00 15.06 6.08
N SER A 23 11.11 14.58 5.53
CA SER A 23 11.90 15.32 4.54
C SER A 23 11.13 15.42 3.23
N THR A 24 10.54 14.31 2.80
CA THR A 24 9.64 14.26 1.63
C THR A 24 8.41 15.14 1.83
N ILE A 25 7.69 15.01 2.95
CA ILE A 25 6.49 15.82 3.22
C ILE A 25 6.82 17.32 3.20
N ARG A 26 7.94 17.73 3.79
CA ARG A 26 8.35 19.14 3.81
C ARG A 26 8.85 19.65 2.46
N GLY A 27 9.63 18.82 1.75
CA GLY A 27 10.26 19.14 0.47
C GLY A 27 9.39 18.90 -0.76
N PHE A 28 8.22 18.25 -0.62
CA PHE A 28 7.34 17.96 -1.74
C PHE A 28 6.90 19.24 -2.46
N PRO A 29 7.06 19.35 -3.78
CA PRO A 29 6.89 20.63 -4.48
C PRO A 29 5.44 21.08 -4.62
N TYR A 30 4.49 20.15 -4.65
CA TYR A 30 3.07 20.42 -4.94
C TYR A 30 2.26 20.52 -3.64
N LYS A 31 2.30 21.69 -2.99
CA LYS A 31 1.57 21.95 -1.73
C LYS A 31 0.07 22.22 -1.92
N ASP A 32 -0.37 22.31 -3.14
CA ASP A 32 -1.76 22.38 -3.59
C ASP A 32 -2.38 21.01 -3.86
N ALA A 33 -1.59 19.93 -3.85
CA ALA A 33 -2.11 18.58 -3.91
C ALA A 33 -3.08 18.32 -2.75
N LYS A 34 -4.20 17.66 -3.03
CA LYS A 34 -5.12 17.17 -2.01
C LYS A 34 -4.46 16.04 -1.22
N VAL A 35 -4.34 16.21 0.09
CA VAL A 35 -3.75 15.21 0.99
C VAL A 35 -4.86 14.38 1.61
N LEU A 36 -4.78 13.06 1.46
CA LEU A 36 -5.67 12.10 2.12
C LEU A 36 -4.82 11.23 3.05
N VAL A 37 -5.15 11.26 4.33
CA VAL A 37 -4.39 10.53 5.36
C VAL A 37 -5.33 9.93 6.40
N PRO A 38 -4.96 8.82 7.05
CA PRO A 38 -5.69 8.30 8.20
C PRO A 38 -5.78 9.31 9.34
N LEU A 39 -6.79 9.15 10.20
CA LEU A 39 -7.07 10.01 11.36
C LEU A 39 -5.80 10.32 12.17
N LYS A 40 -5.67 11.57 12.58
CA LYS A 40 -4.59 12.17 13.40
C LYS A 40 -3.22 12.28 12.69
N LEU A 41 -3.15 12.07 11.37
CA LEU A 41 -1.93 12.29 10.58
C LEU A 41 -1.89 13.66 9.89
N GLY A 42 -3.01 14.36 9.76
CA GLY A 42 -3.08 15.69 9.11
C GLY A 42 -2.16 16.75 9.72
N LYS A 43 -1.87 16.64 11.03
CA LYS A 43 -0.95 17.54 11.75
C LYS A 43 0.46 17.65 11.15
N TYR A 44 0.89 16.66 10.37
CA TYR A 44 2.20 16.65 9.71
C TYR A 44 2.22 17.41 8.38
N PHE A 45 1.04 17.75 7.84
CA PHE A 45 0.85 18.40 6.53
C PHE A 45 0.50 19.88 6.61
N LYS A 46 0.95 20.60 7.64
CA LYS A 46 0.63 22.02 7.93
C LYS A 46 0.85 23.00 6.76
N LYS A 47 1.71 22.67 5.80
CA LYS A 47 2.03 23.52 4.64
C LYS A 47 1.16 23.21 3.41
N TYR A 48 0.29 22.21 3.48
CA TYR A 48 -0.61 21.84 2.40
C TYR A 48 -1.94 22.57 2.57
N LYS A 49 -2.58 22.90 1.45
CA LYS A 49 -3.81 23.71 1.44
C LYS A 49 -5.06 22.87 1.73
N ASP A 50 -5.07 21.61 1.30
CA ASP A 50 -6.23 20.72 1.37
C ASP A 50 -5.80 19.40 2.01
N VAL A 51 -6.08 19.25 3.31
CA VAL A 51 -5.71 18.06 4.10
C VAL A 51 -6.96 17.43 4.68
N ASN A 52 -7.21 16.19 4.33
CA ASN A 52 -8.39 15.44 4.75
C ASN A 52 -7.94 14.21 5.57
N GLU A 53 -8.37 14.14 6.81
CA GLU A 53 -8.24 12.96 7.64
C GLU A 53 -9.43 12.03 7.41
N MET A 54 -9.16 10.73 7.27
CA MET A 54 -10.15 9.71 6.94
C MET A 54 -10.17 8.62 8.02
N ASP A 55 -11.36 8.17 8.37
CA ASP A 55 -11.58 6.92 9.10
C ASP A 55 -11.73 5.75 8.12
N TRP A 56 -11.67 4.51 8.62
CA TRP A 56 -11.93 3.34 7.78
C TRP A 56 -13.34 3.40 7.18
N TYR A 57 -13.40 3.12 5.89
CA TYR A 57 -14.59 3.19 5.03
C TYR A 57 -15.04 4.61 4.62
N ASP A 58 -14.31 5.65 5.05
CA ASP A 58 -14.55 6.99 4.51
C ASP A 58 -14.18 7.05 3.03
N GLU A 59 -15.05 7.71 2.26
CA GLU A 59 -14.90 7.90 0.81
C GLU A 59 -14.77 9.39 0.49
N ILE A 60 -13.83 9.73 -0.37
CA ILE A 60 -13.66 11.10 -0.87
C ILE A 60 -13.72 11.09 -2.39
N GLN A 61 -14.70 11.79 -2.93
CA GLN A 61 -14.77 12.08 -4.36
C GLN A 61 -13.80 13.21 -4.68
N ILE A 62 -12.81 12.93 -5.54
CA ILE A 62 -11.82 13.93 -5.97
C ILE A 62 -12.36 14.73 -7.15
N ASN A 63 -12.93 14.05 -8.13
CA ASN A 63 -13.61 14.62 -9.29
C ASN A 63 -14.59 13.58 -9.86
N ASN A 64 -15.21 13.84 -11.00
CA ASN A 64 -16.21 12.94 -11.59
C ASN A 64 -15.67 11.53 -11.90
N ASP A 65 -14.37 11.40 -12.11
CA ASP A 65 -13.73 10.14 -12.54
C ASP A 65 -12.96 9.43 -11.41
N LEU A 66 -12.65 10.12 -10.30
CA LEU A 66 -11.73 9.60 -9.26
C LEU A 66 -12.38 9.68 -7.89
N LYS A 67 -12.52 8.52 -7.26
CA LYS A 67 -12.93 8.33 -5.86
C LYS A 67 -11.87 7.55 -5.11
N ILE A 68 -11.63 7.89 -3.86
CA ILE A 68 -10.67 7.22 -2.98
C ILE A 68 -11.35 6.87 -1.67
N THR A 69 -11.20 5.60 -1.26
CA THR A 69 -11.71 5.05 0.00
C THR A 69 -10.56 4.60 0.88
N LEU A 70 -10.57 4.94 2.16
CA LEU A 70 -9.66 4.36 3.15
C LEU A 70 -10.25 3.06 3.68
N LEU A 71 -9.47 1.97 3.67
CA LEU A 71 -9.90 0.64 4.09
C LEU A 71 -9.00 0.11 5.22
N PRO A 72 -9.51 -0.76 6.12
CA PRO A 72 -8.71 -1.34 7.19
C PRO A 72 -7.55 -2.19 6.67
N ALA A 73 -6.45 -2.24 7.44
CA ALA A 73 -5.28 -3.08 7.21
C ALA A 73 -4.89 -3.82 8.48
N VAL A 74 -4.29 -5.01 8.33
CA VAL A 74 -3.72 -5.78 9.45
C VAL A 74 -2.33 -5.22 9.77
N HIS A 75 -2.32 -4.07 10.42
CA HIS A 75 -1.09 -3.35 10.75
C HIS A 75 -1.25 -2.56 12.05
N TRP A 76 -0.36 -1.64 12.31
CA TRP A 76 -0.30 -0.79 13.48
C TRP A 76 0.38 0.54 13.17
N SER A 77 0.37 1.46 14.12
CA SER A 77 1.04 2.75 13.97
C SER A 77 1.91 3.08 15.17
N LYS A 78 3.09 3.65 14.93
CA LYS A 78 3.98 4.15 15.96
C LYS A 78 5.07 5.03 15.34
N ARG A 79 5.44 6.11 16.05
CA ARG A 79 6.54 6.98 15.69
C ARG A 79 7.36 7.46 16.90
N SER A 80 6.87 7.23 18.11
CA SER A 80 7.54 7.57 19.36
C SER A 80 7.35 6.46 20.40
N LEU A 81 7.97 6.61 21.57
CA LEU A 81 7.85 5.62 22.64
C LEU A 81 6.43 5.53 23.23
N THR A 82 5.61 6.58 23.05
CA THR A 82 4.31 6.71 23.73
C THR A 82 3.10 6.81 22.81
N ASP A 83 3.25 6.64 21.49
CA ASP A 83 2.19 6.89 20.51
C ASP A 83 1.70 5.64 19.75
N THR A 84 2.02 4.46 20.24
CA THR A 84 1.53 3.20 19.65
C THR A 84 0.01 3.24 19.47
N ASN A 85 -0.45 3.03 18.23
CA ASN A 85 -1.85 3.03 17.80
C ASN A 85 -2.64 4.32 18.15
N LYS A 86 -1.95 5.45 18.31
CA LYS A 86 -2.61 6.75 18.53
C LYS A 86 -2.99 7.49 17.25
N THR A 87 -2.51 7.04 16.10
CA THR A 87 -2.94 7.46 14.77
C THR A 87 -3.56 6.26 14.05
N LEU A 88 -4.45 6.49 13.13
CA LEU A 88 -5.01 5.42 12.30
C LEU A 88 -4.02 5.03 11.19
N TRP A 89 -4.29 3.91 10.52
CA TRP A 89 -3.59 3.38 9.34
C TRP A 89 -4.60 2.71 8.41
N GLY A 90 -4.24 2.47 7.16
CA GLY A 90 -5.14 1.78 6.26
C GLY A 90 -4.66 1.67 4.82
N ASN A 91 -5.35 0.82 4.08
CA ASN A 91 -5.23 0.64 2.65
C ASN A 91 -6.02 1.72 1.92
N PHE A 92 -5.66 2.00 0.67
CA PHE A 92 -6.47 2.85 -0.20
C PHE A 92 -7.05 2.05 -1.36
N LEU A 93 -8.37 2.15 -1.55
CA LEU A 93 -9.02 1.77 -2.80
C LEU A 93 -9.15 3.02 -3.66
N ILE A 94 -8.55 2.99 -4.84
CA ILE A 94 -8.56 4.07 -5.82
C ILE A 94 -9.45 3.62 -6.97
N GLU A 95 -10.60 4.25 -7.13
CA GLU A 95 -11.54 4.00 -8.21
C GLU A 95 -11.40 5.13 -9.23
N TYR A 96 -10.81 4.81 -10.38
CA TYR A 96 -10.61 5.77 -11.48
C TYR A 96 -11.34 5.29 -12.73
N LYS A 97 -12.39 6.03 -13.13
CA LYS A 97 -13.30 5.61 -14.21
C LYS A 97 -13.86 4.21 -13.95
N ASN A 98 -13.54 3.25 -14.81
CA ASN A 98 -13.95 1.86 -14.69
C ASN A 98 -12.86 0.93 -14.12
N LYS A 99 -11.82 1.48 -13.51
CA LYS A 99 -10.69 0.74 -12.95
C LYS A 99 -10.62 0.88 -11.44
N LYS A 100 -10.27 -0.22 -10.77
CA LYS A 100 -10.06 -0.29 -9.33
C LYS A 100 -8.62 -0.70 -9.04
N ILE A 101 -7.93 0.14 -8.27
CA ILE A 101 -6.58 -0.13 -7.78
C ILE A 101 -6.65 -0.21 -6.26
N PHE A 102 -6.21 -1.32 -5.70
CA PHE A 102 -6.04 -1.49 -4.28
C PHE A 102 -4.58 -1.23 -3.92
N PHE A 103 -4.31 -0.19 -3.17
CA PHE A 103 -2.98 0.15 -2.68
C PHE A 103 -2.89 -0.23 -1.19
N ALA A 104 -2.19 -1.31 -0.90
CA ALA A 104 -2.02 -1.77 0.46
C ALA A 104 -1.13 -0.83 1.28
N CYS A 105 -1.52 -0.58 2.52
CA CYS A 105 -0.62 -0.28 3.62
C CYS A 105 0.37 -1.44 3.80
N ASP A 106 1.39 -1.27 4.62
CA ASP A 106 2.03 -2.44 5.21
C ASP A 106 0.96 -3.25 5.93
N THR A 107 0.93 -4.54 5.67
CA THR A 107 -0.10 -5.39 6.23
C THR A 107 0.36 -6.85 6.34
N GLY A 108 -0.14 -7.55 7.35
CA GLY A 108 -0.18 -9.00 7.39
C GLY A 108 -1.44 -9.53 6.71
N TYR A 109 -1.53 -10.87 6.58
CA TYR A 109 -2.74 -11.52 6.09
C TYR A 109 -3.82 -11.56 7.19
N GLY A 110 -5.09 -11.43 6.78
CA GLY A 110 -6.26 -11.55 7.66
C GLY A 110 -7.57 -11.70 6.89
N ASN A 111 -8.59 -12.24 7.54
CA ASN A 111 -9.90 -12.51 6.91
C ASN A 111 -10.61 -11.25 6.38
N ILE A 112 -10.21 -10.08 6.86
CA ILE A 112 -10.74 -8.80 6.37
C ILE A 112 -10.64 -8.66 4.84
N TYR A 113 -9.63 -9.28 4.20
CA TYR A 113 -9.45 -9.19 2.75
C TYR A 113 -10.51 -9.95 1.96
N LYS A 114 -11.07 -11.02 2.53
CA LYS A 114 -12.26 -11.69 1.96
C LYS A 114 -13.47 -10.79 1.96
N ASP A 115 -13.72 -10.14 3.11
CA ASP A 115 -14.86 -9.21 3.25
C ASP A 115 -14.69 -8.01 2.30
N LEU A 116 -13.46 -7.48 2.17
CA LEU A 116 -13.15 -6.40 1.23
C LEU A 116 -13.32 -6.86 -0.24
N GLY A 117 -12.93 -8.09 -0.57
CA GLY A 117 -13.11 -8.66 -1.90
C GLY A 117 -14.58 -8.93 -2.24
N GLU A 118 -15.40 -9.29 -1.25
CA GLU A 118 -16.85 -9.40 -1.43
C GLU A 118 -17.50 -8.03 -1.68
N LYS A 119 -17.09 -7.03 -0.94
CA LYS A 119 -17.71 -5.69 -0.99
C LYS A 119 -17.22 -4.86 -2.19
N TYR A 120 -15.93 -4.90 -2.51
CA TYR A 120 -15.31 -3.99 -3.48
C TYR A 120 -14.76 -4.68 -4.73
N GLY A 121 -14.58 -5.99 -4.71
CA GLY A 121 -14.05 -6.75 -5.84
C GLY A 121 -15.02 -6.78 -7.05
N PRO A 122 -14.54 -7.21 -8.22
CA PRO A 122 -13.14 -7.52 -8.51
C PRO A 122 -12.26 -6.27 -8.59
N ILE A 123 -11.00 -6.42 -8.18
CA ILE A 123 -9.96 -5.38 -8.26
C ILE A 123 -9.16 -5.57 -9.55
N ASP A 124 -8.87 -4.49 -10.29
CA ASP A 124 -8.08 -4.61 -11.52
C ASP A 124 -6.59 -4.78 -11.23
N LEU A 125 -6.05 -4.07 -10.22
CA LEU A 125 -4.66 -4.16 -9.78
C LEU A 125 -4.58 -4.00 -8.27
N SER A 126 -4.00 -4.98 -7.57
CA SER A 126 -3.63 -4.85 -6.16
C SER A 126 -2.13 -4.64 -6.02
N MET A 127 -1.72 -3.66 -5.22
CA MET A 127 -0.33 -3.38 -4.88
C MET A 127 -0.13 -3.77 -3.43
N ILE A 128 0.66 -4.82 -3.15
CA ILE A 128 0.75 -5.45 -1.82
C ILE A 128 2.22 -5.64 -1.45
N ASN A 129 2.56 -5.39 -0.17
CA ASN A 129 3.89 -5.63 0.36
C ASN A 129 4.26 -7.11 0.26
N ILE A 130 5.50 -7.41 -0.16
CA ILE A 130 6.05 -8.77 -0.27
C ILE A 130 7.39 -8.95 0.45
N GLY A 131 7.78 -7.97 1.26
CA GLY A 131 9.03 -7.97 2.04
C GLY A 131 8.82 -7.63 3.50
N ALA A 132 9.89 -7.66 4.29
CA ALA A 132 9.90 -7.43 5.73
C ALA A 132 9.12 -8.48 6.53
N TYR A 133 9.21 -9.76 6.15
CA TYR A 133 8.42 -10.84 6.76
C TYR A 133 9.22 -11.81 7.63
N ASP A 134 10.53 -11.91 7.49
CA ASP A 134 11.34 -12.89 8.25
C ASP A 134 11.98 -12.25 9.49
N PHE A 135 11.42 -12.54 10.65
CA PHE A 135 11.92 -12.08 11.94
C PHE A 135 12.46 -13.21 12.81
N ARG A 136 12.76 -14.37 12.23
CA ARG A 136 13.39 -15.50 12.98
C ARG A 136 14.76 -15.09 13.54
N PRO A 137 15.17 -15.48 14.75
CA PRO A 137 14.47 -16.45 15.63
C PRO A 137 13.47 -15.79 16.60
N MET A 138 13.22 -14.48 16.52
CA MET A 138 12.31 -13.79 17.47
C MET A 138 10.85 -14.21 17.28
N PHE A 139 10.43 -14.38 16.03
CA PHE A 139 9.08 -14.80 15.64
C PHE A 139 9.18 -15.74 14.44
N ASP A 140 8.30 -16.73 14.34
CA ASP A 140 8.25 -17.63 13.18
C ASP A 140 7.92 -16.87 11.87
N LYS A 141 7.06 -15.87 11.97
CA LYS A 141 6.69 -14.94 10.88
C LYS A 141 6.19 -13.61 11.44
N SER A 142 6.21 -12.57 10.62
CA SER A 142 5.52 -11.32 10.94
C SER A 142 4.01 -11.52 10.84
N ILE A 143 3.27 -10.94 11.79
CA ILE A 143 1.80 -10.83 11.70
C ILE A 143 1.36 -9.52 11.06
N TYR A 144 2.29 -8.61 10.77
CA TYR A 144 2.04 -7.26 10.25
C TYR A 144 2.63 -7.03 8.86
N HIS A 145 3.34 -8.03 8.30
CA HIS A 145 3.87 -8.02 6.94
C HIS A 145 3.63 -9.39 6.30
N THR A 146 3.20 -9.37 5.06
CA THR A 146 2.95 -10.60 4.29
C THR A 146 4.22 -11.20 3.73
N THR A 147 4.30 -12.52 3.73
CA THR A 147 5.17 -13.26 2.80
C THR A 147 4.68 -13.04 1.36
N PRO A 148 5.51 -13.33 0.34
CA PRO A 148 5.07 -13.31 -1.05
C PRO A 148 3.81 -14.14 -1.33
N GLU A 149 3.67 -15.31 -0.70
CA GLU A 149 2.51 -16.18 -0.81
C GLU A 149 1.27 -15.60 -0.14
N GLU A 150 1.43 -14.99 1.04
CA GLU A 150 0.32 -14.32 1.73
C GLU A 150 -0.16 -13.10 0.95
N ALA A 151 0.74 -12.38 0.27
CA ALA A 151 0.36 -11.28 -0.62
C ALA A 151 -0.47 -11.76 -1.83
N LEU A 152 -0.10 -12.90 -2.42
CA LEU A 152 -0.89 -13.54 -3.47
C LEU A 152 -2.26 -14.00 -2.94
N ASN A 153 -2.32 -14.51 -1.72
CA ASN A 153 -3.56 -14.91 -1.08
C ASN A 153 -4.50 -13.70 -0.83
N ILE A 154 -3.95 -12.57 -0.36
CA ILE A 154 -4.71 -11.31 -0.25
C ILE A 154 -5.26 -10.90 -1.62
N ALA A 155 -4.44 -10.95 -2.67
CA ALA A 155 -4.88 -10.58 -4.01
C ALA A 155 -5.99 -11.52 -4.52
N GLN A 156 -5.92 -12.82 -4.21
CA GLN A 156 -6.96 -13.80 -4.52
C GLN A 156 -8.27 -13.47 -3.76
N ASP A 157 -8.18 -13.21 -2.45
CA ASP A 157 -9.33 -12.81 -1.62
C ASP A 157 -10.00 -11.52 -2.13
N LEU A 158 -9.21 -10.54 -2.60
CA LEU A 158 -9.69 -9.31 -3.23
C LEU A 158 -10.25 -9.51 -4.65
N LYS A 159 -10.21 -10.74 -5.19
CA LYS A 159 -10.59 -11.07 -6.57
C LYS A 159 -9.82 -10.22 -7.59
N SER A 160 -8.52 -10.03 -7.34
CA SER A 160 -7.65 -9.20 -8.17
C SER A 160 -7.35 -9.87 -9.51
N LYS A 161 -7.30 -9.07 -10.58
CA LYS A 161 -6.88 -9.55 -11.91
C LYS A 161 -5.37 -9.62 -12.03
N LYS A 162 -4.68 -8.61 -11.47
CA LYS A 162 -3.22 -8.51 -11.43
C LYS A 162 -2.76 -8.09 -10.03
N VAL A 163 -1.54 -8.44 -9.68
CA VAL A 163 -0.94 -8.07 -8.40
C VAL A 163 0.48 -7.57 -8.60
N LEU A 164 0.79 -6.40 -8.01
CA LEU A 164 2.12 -5.80 -7.98
C LEU A 164 2.71 -5.97 -6.59
N GLY A 165 3.81 -6.71 -6.49
CA GLY A 165 4.58 -6.84 -5.26
C GLY A 165 5.37 -5.57 -4.96
N THR A 166 5.16 -4.99 -3.79
CA THR A 166 5.81 -3.77 -3.29
C THR A 166 6.61 -4.04 -2.02
N HIS A 167 7.23 -3.00 -1.44
CA HIS A 167 7.91 -3.05 -0.14
C HIS A 167 9.04 -4.11 -0.07
N TRP A 168 9.91 -4.13 -1.06
CA TRP A 168 11.08 -5.02 -1.13
C TRP A 168 12.29 -4.32 -1.76
N GLY A 169 13.49 -4.83 -1.51
CA GLY A 169 14.69 -4.47 -2.27
C GLY A 169 15.32 -3.10 -1.94
N THR A 170 14.74 -2.27 -1.07
CA THR A 170 15.24 -0.92 -0.77
C THR A 170 15.89 -0.84 0.61
N PHE A 171 15.23 -1.34 1.64
CA PHE A 171 15.73 -1.37 3.00
C PHE A 171 15.83 -2.80 3.51
N VAL A 172 16.86 -3.08 4.31
CA VAL A 172 16.97 -4.34 5.07
C VAL A 172 16.20 -4.14 6.38
N LEU A 173 14.95 -4.57 6.41
CA LEU A 173 14.06 -4.43 7.57
C LEU A 173 13.88 -5.73 8.35
N SER A 174 14.28 -6.86 7.78
CA SER A 174 14.12 -8.22 8.32
C SER A 174 15.22 -9.13 7.82
N LEU A 175 15.10 -10.44 7.99
CA LEU A 175 16.19 -11.39 7.77
C LEU A 175 16.13 -12.15 6.44
N GLU A 176 15.04 -12.03 5.68
CA GLU A 176 15.00 -12.63 4.34
C GLU A 176 16.04 -12.00 3.41
N PRO A 177 16.63 -12.77 2.48
CA PRO A 177 17.51 -12.22 1.45
C PRO A 177 16.79 -11.14 0.65
N ILE A 178 17.39 -9.95 0.55
CA ILE A 178 16.76 -8.74 0.00
C ILE A 178 16.17 -8.92 -1.41
N MET A 179 16.69 -9.86 -2.19
CA MET A 179 16.24 -10.17 -3.56
C MET A 179 15.38 -11.44 -3.67
N GLU A 180 15.09 -12.11 -2.55
CA GLU A 180 14.22 -13.29 -2.52
C GLU A 180 12.76 -12.96 -2.84
N PRO A 181 12.16 -11.89 -2.27
CA PRO A 181 10.73 -11.64 -2.40
C PRO A 181 10.19 -11.64 -3.83
N PRO A 182 10.81 -10.95 -4.82
CA PRO A 182 10.27 -10.92 -6.17
C PRO A 182 10.35 -12.25 -6.91
N ALA A 183 11.38 -13.07 -6.65
CA ALA A 183 11.50 -14.39 -7.24
C ALA A 183 10.41 -15.32 -6.68
N ARG A 184 10.35 -15.42 -5.35
CA ARG A 184 9.39 -16.23 -4.63
C ARG A 184 7.94 -15.86 -4.95
N PHE A 185 7.65 -14.55 -5.10
CA PHE A 185 6.34 -14.04 -5.49
C PHE A 185 5.91 -14.55 -6.87
N LYS A 186 6.79 -14.45 -7.87
CA LYS A 186 6.51 -14.91 -9.24
C LYS A 186 6.43 -16.43 -9.36
N ASP A 187 7.29 -17.15 -8.63
CA ASP A 187 7.36 -18.60 -8.70
C ASP A 187 6.12 -19.26 -8.08
N ASN A 188 5.46 -18.59 -7.15
CA ASN A 188 4.24 -19.08 -6.51
C ASN A 188 2.92 -18.55 -7.13
N ALA A 189 2.97 -17.65 -8.10
CA ALA A 189 1.78 -16.98 -8.66
C ALA A 189 0.68 -17.97 -9.10
N GLU A 190 1.06 -19.03 -9.83
CA GLU A 190 0.11 -20.03 -10.37
C GLU A 190 -0.59 -20.83 -9.27
N ASN A 191 0.06 -21.04 -8.13
CA ASN A 191 -0.53 -21.73 -6.97
C ASN A 191 -1.70 -20.94 -6.36
N TYR A 192 -1.78 -19.64 -6.65
CA TYR A 192 -2.83 -18.73 -6.17
C TYR A 192 -3.74 -18.23 -7.29
N GLY A 193 -3.71 -18.91 -8.47
CA GLY A 193 -4.61 -18.62 -9.58
C GLY A 193 -4.22 -17.43 -10.47
N PHE A 194 -2.99 -16.91 -10.32
CA PHE A 194 -2.46 -15.85 -11.17
C PHE A 194 -1.53 -16.45 -12.23
N LYS A 195 -1.61 -15.94 -13.45
CA LYS A 195 -0.54 -16.18 -14.42
C LYS A 195 0.75 -15.51 -13.92
N ARG A 196 1.91 -16.07 -14.27
CA ARG A 196 3.21 -15.53 -13.88
C ARG A 196 3.40 -14.06 -14.32
N GLU A 197 2.87 -13.67 -15.48
CA GLU A 197 2.91 -12.28 -15.96
C GLU A 197 1.98 -11.33 -15.21
N ASP A 198 0.93 -11.83 -14.54
CA ASP A 198 0.00 -11.03 -13.74
C ASP A 198 0.50 -10.80 -12.30
N ALA A 199 1.49 -11.58 -11.85
CA ALA A 199 2.26 -11.33 -10.63
C ALA A 199 3.47 -10.44 -10.96
N ILE A 200 3.29 -9.14 -10.85
CA ILE A 200 4.19 -8.12 -11.36
C ILE A 200 5.18 -7.68 -10.26
N THR A 201 6.43 -7.49 -10.63
CA THR A 201 7.41 -6.78 -9.80
C THR A 201 8.16 -5.77 -10.67
N PHE A 202 8.41 -4.58 -10.15
CA PHE A 202 9.19 -3.56 -10.85
C PHE A 202 10.66 -3.65 -10.47
N LYS A 203 11.55 -3.32 -11.39
CA LYS A 203 12.92 -3.00 -11.04
C LYS A 203 12.94 -1.72 -10.21
N ILE A 204 13.91 -1.59 -9.31
CA ILE A 204 14.07 -0.36 -8.51
C ILE A 204 14.24 0.83 -9.46
N GLY A 205 13.38 1.85 -9.33
CA GLY A 205 13.35 3.01 -10.22
C GLY A 205 12.59 2.82 -11.54
N GLU A 206 12.00 1.66 -11.78
CA GLU A 206 11.17 1.42 -12.97
C GLU A 206 9.87 2.23 -12.92
N ILE A 207 9.49 2.80 -14.06
CA ILE A 207 8.24 3.57 -14.24
C ILE A 207 7.42 2.90 -15.33
N ARG A 208 6.13 2.70 -15.08
CA ARG A 208 5.14 2.25 -16.07
C ARG A 208 3.90 3.12 -16.04
N SER A 209 3.31 3.33 -17.19
CA SER A 209 2.00 3.98 -17.27
C SER A 209 0.88 3.01 -16.87
N LEU A 210 -0.26 3.54 -16.40
CA LEU A 210 -1.44 2.70 -16.11
C LEU A 210 -1.93 1.93 -17.34
N LYS A 211 -1.72 2.45 -18.56
CA LYS A 211 -2.07 1.74 -19.80
C LYS A 211 -1.29 0.44 -20.00
N GLU A 212 -0.06 0.40 -19.51
CA GLU A 212 0.80 -0.79 -19.57
C GLU A 212 0.44 -1.81 -18.47
N MET A 213 -0.29 -1.36 -17.45
CA MET A 213 -0.69 -2.20 -16.31
C MET A 213 -2.04 -2.89 -16.52
N PHE A 214 -2.90 -2.35 -17.39
CA PHE A 214 -4.26 -2.84 -17.66
C PHE A 214 -4.43 -3.34 -19.09
#